data_987d644a1de2ba9c9cc4ccb3bef274ba
#
_entry.id   987d644a1de2ba9c9cc4ccb3bef274ba
#
_cell.length_a   1.000
_cell.length_b   1.000
_cell.length_c   1.000
_cell.angle_alpha   90.00
_cell.angle_beta   90.00
_cell.angle_gamma   90.00
#
_symmetry.space_group_name_H-M   'P 1'
#
loop_
_entity.id
_entity.type
_entity.pdbx_description
1 polymer ?
#
loop_
_entity_poly.entity_id
_entity_poly.type
_entity_poly.pdbx_seq_one_letter_code
_entity_poly.pdbx_strand_id
1 'polypeptide(L)'
;MNIVLLTPGTGSYHCGVCMRDNALAKELLRQGHRALLLPMYLPLTLDEEAASPGAPIFFGGVSTYLREKFPLLRKMPRWMDRLLSARWILKMLAGRAAAKTGGPEVAEMTLSMLRGEMGNQAGELRELVAWLKTAFDGRPPDSVWLSTALQAGLARSLREEMKVPIVGFLQGEDTFLDGLGSRAPEIWSLLAERMKDADVWVAPSKYFAKLMAARLRWSDAETERRMRVIQNGIALEDFSPEPERPHSAPTIGYLARFVPGKGIGVLVDAFMILKKRNTIAGLRLRCAGSMADGDARYVETLRARLAAADCAGDVEFLPNVSREEKVRFLGSLDVFSAPATASEAFGLYVIEAMAAGVPVVQPRAWAFPEIVGERAGVLFDPGKNEDGTALALADALEEILRDPARLRACGAAAQELAREKFSLRGMASSFAQLAASLGAQAVKNSFP
;
A
#
# COMPACT_ATOMS: atom_id res chain seq x y z
N MET A 1 8.25 6.25 -23.31
CA MET A 1 6.78 6.01 -23.34
C MET A 1 6.07 7.10 -22.56
N ASN A 2 4.84 7.42 -22.96
CA ASN A 2 3.91 8.27 -22.24
C ASN A 2 3.03 7.38 -21.34
N ILE A 3 3.13 7.50 -20.05
CA ILE A 3 2.47 6.60 -19.10
C ILE A 3 1.57 7.43 -18.18
N VAL A 4 0.36 6.96 -17.94
CA VAL A 4 -0.55 7.53 -16.95
C VAL A 4 -0.78 6.55 -15.82
N LEU A 5 -0.55 6.99 -14.58
CA LEU A 5 -0.90 6.25 -13.38
C LEU A 5 -2.14 6.89 -12.75
N LEU A 6 -3.22 6.13 -12.63
CA LEU A 6 -4.44 6.54 -11.94
C LEU A 6 -4.37 6.07 -10.50
N THR A 7 -4.15 7.00 -9.55
CA THR A 7 -4.01 6.67 -8.13
C THR A 7 -5.22 7.17 -7.33
N PRO A 8 -5.64 6.49 -6.25
CA PRO A 8 -6.85 6.90 -5.52
C PRO A 8 -6.81 8.33 -4.98
N GLY A 9 -5.74 8.70 -4.30
CA GLY A 9 -5.68 9.91 -3.48
C GLY A 9 -6.42 9.73 -2.15
N THR A 10 -5.88 10.24 -1.05
CA THR A 10 -6.43 10.05 0.32
C THR A 10 -6.81 11.34 1.02
N GLY A 11 -6.33 12.46 0.54
CA GLY A 11 -6.71 13.81 1.04
C GLY A 11 -6.19 14.21 2.41
N SER A 12 -6.05 13.30 3.37
CA SER A 12 -5.78 13.66 4.77
C SER A 12 -4.74 12.80 5.50
N TYR A 13 -4.31 11.68 4.94
CA TYR A 13 -3.31 10.81 5.57
C TYR A 13 -2.35 10.21 4.55
N HIS A 14 -1.15 9.85 5.00
CA HIS A 14 -0.15 9.18 4.19
C HIS A 14 -0.60 7.75 3.86
N CYS A 15 -0.78 7.47 2.58
CA CYS A 15 -1.19 6.17 2.08
C CYS A 15 -0.02 5.50 1.35
N GLY A 16 0.35 4.29 1.77
CA GLY A 16 1.45 3.54 1.16
C GLY A 16 1.29 3.35 -0.36
N VAL A 17 0.06 3.18 -0.84
CA VAL A 17 -0.26 3.08 -2.27
C VAL A 17 0.10 4.37 -3.01
N CYS A 18 -0.40 5.53 -2.51
CA CYS A 18 -0.14 6.82 -3.15
C CYS A 18 1.35 7.19 -3.12
N MET A 19 2.04 6.89 -2.02
CA MET A 19 3.50 7.12 -1.90
C MET A 19 4.28 6.23 -2.87
N ARG A 20 3.93 4.93 -2.97
CA ARG A 20 4.52 4.01 -3.93
C ARG A 20 4.31 4.49 -5.38
N ASP A 21 3.10 4.92 -5.72
CA ASP A 21 2.78 5.39 -7.07
C ASP A 21 3.54 6.67 -7.41
N ASN A 22 3.67 7.58 -6.45
CA ASN A 22 4.45 8.81 -6.61
C ASN A 22 5.93 8.51 -6.85
N ALA A 23 6.52 7.64 -6.03
CA ALA A 23 7.90 7.21 -6.18
C ALA A 23 8.11 6.52 -7.54
N LEU A 24 7.19 5.63 -7.95
CA LEU A 24 7.24 4.96 -9.25
C LEU A 24 7.17 5.95 -10.41
N ALA A 25 6.28 6.94 -10.36
CA ALA A 25 6.16 7.96 -11.39
C ALA A 25 7.43 8.80 -11.50
N LYS A 26 8.03 9.22 -10.38
CA LYS A 26 9.30 9.95 -10.34
C LYS A 26 10.45 9.12 -10.94
N GLU A 27 10.51 7.84 -10.61
CA GLU A 27 11.56 6.97 -11.13
C GLU A 27 11.41 6.72 -12.64
N LEU A 28 10.16 6.56 -13.12
CA LEU A 28 9.90 6.49 -14.57
C LEU A 28 10.35 7.76 -15.31
N LEU A 29 10.14 8.94 -14.72
CA LEU A 29 10.66 10.20 -15.27
C LEU A 29 12.19 10.22 -15.33
N ARG A 30 12.88 9.71 -14.28
CA ARG A 30 14.35 9.58 -14.24
C ARG A 30 14.86 8.59 -15.30
N GLN A 31 14.09 7.57 -15.64
CA GLN A 31 14.39 6.60 -16.70
C GLN A 31 14.07 7.10 -18.12
N GLY A 32 13.68 8.38 -18.27
CA GLY A 32 13.41 9.00 -19.57
C GLY A 32 12.02 8.73 -20.12
N HIS A 33 11.10 8.19 -19.32
CA HIS A 33 9.68 8.11 -19.67
C HIS A 33 8.97 9.44 -19.35
N ARG A 34 7.81 9.67 -19.95
CA ARG A 34 6.89 10.74 -19.56
C ARG A 34 5.79 10.10 -18.71
N ALA A 35 5.79 10.37 -17.43
CA ALA A 35 4.84 9.79 -16.48
C ALA A 35 3.94 10.88 -15.88
N LEU A 36 2.63 10.65 -15.90
CA LEU A 36 1.62 11.46 -15.24
C LEU A 36 0.96 10.67 -14.12
N LEU A 37 1.02 11.20 -12.89
CA LEU A 37 0.31 10.66 -11.74
C LEU A 37 -0.98 11.46 -11.53
N LEU A 38 -2.13 10.81 -11.75
CA LEU A 38 -3.45 11.45 -11.63
C LEU A 38 -4.19 10.95 -10.40
N PRO A 39 -4.45 11.81 -9.40
CA PRO A 39 -5.32 11.47 -8.29
C PRO A 39 -6.78 11.40 -8.77
N MET A 40 -7.47 10.30 -8.43
CA MET A 40 -8.83 10.04 -8.91
C MET A 40 -9.88 10.70 -8.02
N TYR A 41 -9.79 10.54 -6.71
CA TYR A 41 -10.88 10.91 -5.80
C TYR A 41 -10.56 12.11 -4.92
N LEU A 42 -9.36 12.15 -4.35
CA LEU A 42 -8.91 13.17 -3.40
C LEU A 42 -7.47 13.60 -3.72
N PRO A 43 -7.05 14.79 -3.29
CA PRO A 43 -5.66 15.21 -3.42
C PRO A 43 -4.70 14.19 -2.80
N LEU A 44 -3.48 14.13 -3.32
CA LEU A 44 -2.42 13.32 -2.74
C LEU A 44 -1.91 13.98 -1.45
N THR A 45 -1.75 13.17 -0.41
CA THR A 45 -0.99 13.51 0.80
C THR A 45 0.26 12.66 0.79
N LEU A 46 1.40 13.30 0.53
CA LEU A 46 2.69 12.66 0.32
C LEU A 46 3.70 13.16 1.36
N ASP A 47 4.71 12.35 1.65
CA ASP A 47 5.88 12.70 2.45
C ASP A 47 7.03 13.27 1.60
N GLU A 48 6.80 13.43 0.30
CA GLU A 48 7.73 14.01 -0.67
C GLU A 48 7.00 14.84 -1.73
N GLU A 49 7.75 15.50 -2.61
CA GLU A 49 7.20 16.27 -3.73
C GLU A 49 6.43 15.38 -4.72
N ALA A 50 5.28 15.86 -5.18
CA ALA A 50 4.46 15.14 -6.14
C ALA A 50 5.12 15.05 -7.52
N ALA A 51 5.08 13.88 -8.14
CA ALA A 51 5.59 13.66 -9.51
C ALA A 51 4.84 14.50 -10.56
N SER A 52 3.58 14.81 -10.30
CA SER A 52 2.73 15.63 -11.20
C SER A 52 2.02 16.73 -10.40
N PRO A 53 2.73 17.81 -10.01
CA PRO A 53 2.11 18.91 -9.28
C PRO A 53 1.01 19.55 -10.12
N GLY A 54 -0.16 19.77 -9.52
CA GLY A 54 -1.26 20.44 -10.22
C GLY A 54 -2.14 19.52 -11.07
N ALA A 55 -1.90 18.23 -11.13
CA ALA A 55 -2.74 17.27 -11.85
C ALA A 55 -4.24 17.41 -11.50
N PRO A 56 -5.16 17.31 -12.49
CA PRO A 56 -6.58 17.40 -12.24
C PRO A 56 -7.10 16.20 -11.46
N ILE A 57 -8.25 16.39 -10.78
CA ILE A 57 -8.99 15.32 -10.09
C ILE A 57 -10.33 15.16 -10.79
N PHE A 58 -10.60 13.98 -11.34
CA PHE A 58 -11.79 13.74 -12.15
C PHE A 58 -13.00 13.26 -11.36
N PHE A 59 -12.79 12.37 -10.41
CA PHE A 59 -13.85 11.77 -9.58
C PHE A 59 -13.92 12.46 -8.22
N GLY A 60 -14.00 13.79 -8.19
CA GLY A 60 -13.97 14.56 -6.94
C GLY A 60 -14.87 13.93 -5.87
N GLY A 61 -14.27 13.35 -4.82
CA GLY A 61 -14.94 12.48 -3.85
C GLY A 61 -16.16 13.11 -3.16
N VAL A 62 -16.23 14.45 -3.10
CA VAL A 62 -17.37 15.18 -2.54
C VAL A 62 -18.56 15.21 -3.49
N SER A 63 -18.34 15.51 -4.77
CA SER A 63 -19.43 15.51 -5.76
C SER A 63 -19.98 14.09 -5.96
N THR A 64 -19.09 13.10 -5.99
CA THR A 64 -19.45 11.67 -6.07
C THR A 64 -20.28 11.24 -4.86
N TYR A 65 -19.83 11.55 -3.64
CA TYR A 65 -20.56 11.24 -2.41
C TYR A 65 -21.93 11.94 -2.32
N LEU A 66 -22.00 13.21 -2.71
CA LEU A 66 -23.25 13.97 -2.72
C LEU A 66 -24.26 13.44 -3.74
N ARG A 67 -23.81 12.99 -4.92
CA ARG A 67 -24.66 12.37 -5.93
C ARG A 67 -25.20 11.01 -5.51
N GLU A 68 -24.41 10.22 -4.77
CA GLU A 68 -24.88 8.97 -4.17
C GLU A 68 -25.97 9.23 -3.11
N LYS A 69 -25.72 10.18 -2.21
CA LYS A 69 -26.59 10.45 -1.07
C LYS A 69 -27.88 11.20 -1.43
N PHE A 70 -27.81 12.04 -2.47
CA PHE A 70 -28.94 12.88 -2.89
C PHE A 70 -29.24 12.68 -4.39
N PRO A 71 -30.22 11.82 -4.76
CA PRO A 71 -30.56 11.53 -6.16
C PRO A 71 -30.91 12.78 -7.00
N LEU A 72 -31.42 13.84 -6.36
CA LEU A 72 -31.69 15.12 -7.02
C LEU A 72 -30.42 15.79 -7.56
N LEU A 73 -29.27 15.60 -6.87
CA LEU A 73 -27.99 16.18 -7.28
C LEU A 73 -27.34 15.45 -8.47
N ARG A 74 -27.87 14.30 -8.87
CA ARG A 74 -27.43 13.58 -10.08
C ARG A 74 -27.67 14.40 -11.36
N LYS A 75 -28.62 15.34 -11.33
CA LYS A 75 -28.96 16.25 -12.44
C LYS A 75 -28.28 17.63 -12.32
N MET A 76 -27.37 17.82 -11.40
CA MET A 76 -26.72 19.10 -11.14
C MET A 76 -25.86 19.56 -12.31
N PRO A 77 -25.89 20.85 -12.70
CA PRO A 77 -25.07 21.39 -13.79
C PRO A 77 -23.56 21.25 -13.49
N ARG A 78 -22.79 20.90 -14.50
CA ARG A 78 -21.34 20.62 -14.40
C ARG A 78 -20.47 21.76 -13.84
N TRP A 79 -20.89 23.02 -13.96
CA TRP A 79 -20.16 24.14 -13.38
C TRP A 79 -20.12 24.10 -11.83
N MET A 80 -21.14 23.52 -11.21
CA MET A 80 -21.18 23.30 -9.75
C MET A 80 -20.22 22.21 -9.32
N ASP A 81 -19.96 21.20 -10.15
CA ASP A 81 -18.95 20.16 -9.85
C ASP A 81 -17.54 20.75 -9.76
N ARG A 82 -17.21 21.72 -10.62
CA ARG A 82 -15.92 22.43 -10.55
C ARG A 82 -15.76 23.21 -9.26
N LEU A 83 -16.84 23.81 -8.75
CA LEU A 83 -16.85 24.49 -7.45
C LEU A 83 -16.70 23.51 -6.28
N LEU A 84 -17.43 22.40 -6.31
CA LEU A 84 -17.38 21.34 -5.27
C LEU A 84 -16.07 20.56 -5.30
N SER A 85 -15.40 20.48 -6.44
CA SER A 85 -14.09 19.86 -6.64
C SER A 85 -12.92 20.81 -6.34
N ALA A 86 -13.19 22.05 -5.92
CA ALA A 86 -12.14 22.98 -5.52
C ALA A 86 -11.31 22.40 -4.37
N ARG A 87 -9.97 22.40 -4.53
CA ARG A 87 -9.02 21.75 -3.60
C ARG A 87 -9.22 22.10 -2.13
N TRP A 88 -9.65 23.32 -1.82
CA TRP A 88 -9.89 23.74 -0.45
C TRP A 88 -11.14 23.12 0.16
N ILE A 89 -12.22 22.91 -0.65
CA ILE A 89 -13.44 22.20 -0.24
C ILE A 89 -13.13 20.72 0.00
N LEU A 90 -12.37 20.11 -0.92
CA LEU A 90 -11.94 18.72 -0.80
C LEU A 90 -11.09 18.49 0.45
N LYS A 91 -10.15 19.40 0.77
CA LYS A 91 -9.37 19.34 2.01
C LYS A 91 -10.21 19.48 3.28
N MET A 92 -11.18 20.38 3.28
CA MET A 92 -12.05 20.62 4.44
C MET A 92 -12.98 19.42 4.73
N LEU A 93 -13.41 18.71 3.70
CA LEU A 93 -14.35 17.58 3.81
C LEU A 93 -13.65 16.22 3.90
N ALA A 94 -12.41 16.11 3.43
CA ALA A 94 -11.62 14.88 3.46
C ALA A 94 -11.43 14.34 4.91
N GLY A 95 -11.25 15.20 5.89
CA GLY A 95 -11.15 14.82 7.30
C GLY A 95 -12.43 14.16 7.86
N ARG A 96 -13.59 14.51 7.31
CA ARG A 96 -14.88 13.91 7.73
C ARG A 96 -15.24 12.66 6.94
N ALA A 97 -14.80 12.54 5.69
CA ALA A 97 -15.04 11.37 4.84
C ALA A 97 -14.13 10.18 5.18
N ALA A 98 -12.90 10.44 5.62
CA ALA A 98 -11.92 9.41 6.00
C ALA A 98 -12.33 8.60 7.26
N ALA A 99 -13.29 9.10 8.05
CA ALA A 99 -13.74 8.43 9.28
C ALA A 99 -14.65 7.20 9.03
N LYS A 100 -15.15 6.97 7.81
CA LYS A 100 -16.03 5.84 7.48
C LYS A 100 -15.39 4.96 6.40
N THR A 101 -14.60 3.99 6.81
CA THR A 101 -13.97 2.99 5.93
C THR A 101 -14.83 1.75 5.69
N GLY A 102 -16.10 1.71 6.10
CA GLY A 102 -17.00 0.57 5.94
C GLY A 102 -18.48 0.98 6.03
N GLY A 103 -19.35 0.07 5.68
CA GLY A 103 -20.79 0.22 5.75
C GLY A 103 -21.49 0.13 4.39
N PRO A 104 -22.85 0.10 4.37
CA PRO A 104 -23.62 -0.09 3.14
C PRO A 104 -23.37 0.99 2.09
N GLU A 105 -23.14 2.23 2.47
CA GLU A 105 -22.87 3.35 1.56
C GLU A 105 -21.55 3.15 0.79
N VAL A 106 -20.51 2.64 1.47
CA VAL A 106 -19.20 2.34 0.86
C VAL A 106 -19.31 1.17 -0.12
N ALA A 107 -20.10 0.14 0.23
CA ALA A 107 -20.36 -0.99 -0.65
C ALA A 107 -21.08 -0.58 -1.94
N GLU A 108 -22.13 0.26 -1.84
CA GLU A 108 -22.84 0.78 -3.02
C GLU A 108 -21.94 1.65 -3.90
N MET A 109 -21.12 2.52 -3.29
CA MET A 109 -20.16 3.32 -4.03
C MET A 109 -19.13 2.44 -4.76
N THR A 110 -18.62 1.38 -4.09
CA THR A 110 -17.69 0.42 -4.69
C THR A 110 -18.33 -0.30 -5.89
N LEU A 111 -19.58 -0.76 -5.76
CA LEU A 111 -20.33 -1.35 -6.86
C LEU A 111 -20.50 -0.38 -8.02
N SER A 112 -20.88 0.86 -7.73
CA SER A 112 -21.05 1.90 -8.75
C SER A 112 -19.74 2.16 -9.50
N MET A 113 -18.61 2.25 -8.79
CA MET A 113 -17.28 2.41 -9.38
C MET A 113 -16.89 1.22 -10.27
N LEU A 114 -17.14 0.00 -9.82
CA LEU A 114 -16.85 -1.21 -10.60
C LEU A 114 -17.77 -1.36 -11.83
N ARG A 115 -18.98 -0.80 -11.81
CA ARG A 115 -19.84 -0.76 -13.00
C ARG A 115 -19.30 0.14 -14.11
N GLY A 116 -18.36 1.04 -13.82
CA GLY A 116 -17.67 1.88 -14.79
C GLY A 116 -18.63 2.75 -15.62
N GLU A 117 -18.70 2.50 -16.92
CA GLU A 117 -19.57 3.23 -17.87
C GLU A 117 -21.06 3.08 -17.56
N MET A 118 -21.46 2.10 -16.77
CA MET A 118 -22.85 1.88 -16.31
C MET A 118 -23.05 2.33 -14.85
N GLY A 119 -22.02 2.84 -14.22
CA GLY A 119 -22.07 3.36 -12.85
C GLY A 119 -22.54 4.83 -12.78
N ASN A 120 -22.72 5.31 -11.56
CA ASN A 120 -23.13 6.70 -11.34
C ASN A 120 -22.05 7.72 -11.74
N GLN A 121 -20.79 7.27 -11.90
CA GLN A 121 -19.64 8.09 -12.28
C GLN A 121 -19.28 7.99 -13.78
N ALA A 122 -20.20 7.51 -14.60
CA ALA A 122 -19.98 7.37 -16.05
C ALA A 122 -19.70 8.72 -16.76
N GLY A 123 -20.17 9.84 -16.19
CA GLY A 123 -19.88 11.19 -16.66
C GLY A 123 -18.41 11.55 -16.48
N GLU A 124 -17.90 11.36 -15.28
CA GLU A 124 -16.52 11.62 -14.89
C GLU A 124 -15.55 10.71 -15.67
N LEU A 125 -15.95 9.45 -15.91
CA LEU A 125 -15.17 8.53 -16.74
C LEU A 125 -15.03 9.05 -18.18
N ARG A 126 -16.11 9.54 -18.79
CA ARG A 126 -16.04 10.16 -20.13
C ARG A 126 -15.14 11.40 -20.16
N GLU A 127 -15.18 12.22 -19.12
CA GLU A 127 -14.30 13.40 -19.01
C GLU A 127 -12.82 13.00 -18.87
N LEU A 128 -12.53 11.99 -18.04
CA LEU A 128 -11.19 11.42 -17.90
C LEU A 128 -10.68 10.91 -19.26
N VAL A 129 -11.47 10.10 -19.96
CA VAL A 129 -11.09 9.55 -21.27
C VAL A 129 -10.84 10.67 -22.29
N ALA A 130 -11.73 11.66 -22.36
CA ALA A 130 -11.58 12.80 -23.27
C ALA A 130 -10.29 13.59 -22.99
N TRP A 131 -9.98 13.80 -21.73
CA TRP A 131 -8.75 14.50 -21.32
C TRP A 131 -7.49 13.68 -21.64
N LEU A 132 -7.50 12.37 -21.36
CA LEU A 132 -6.37 11.48 -21.60
C LEU A 132 -5.99 11.39 -23.09
N LYS A 133 -6.96 11.53 -24.01
CA LYS A 133 -6.69 11.53 -25.47
C LYS A 133 -5.71 12.62 -25.89
N THR A 134 -5.57 13.68 -25.10
CA THR A 134 -4.73 14.84 -25.43
C THR A 134 -3.68 15.15 -24.35
N ALA A 135 -3.51 14.29 -23.34
CA ALA A 135 -2.71 14.55 -22.16
C ALA A 135 -1.20 14.76 -22.43
N PHE A 136 -0.69 14.24 -23.55
CA PHE A 136 0.73 14.33 -23.92
C PHE A 136 0.89 15.12 -25.24
N ASP A 137 0.75 16.44 -25.15
CA ASP A 137 0.88 17.36 -26.29
C ASP A 137 -0.07 17.00 -27.46
N GLY A 138 -1.33 16.76 -27.12
CA GLY A 138 -2.36 16.39 -28.08
C GLY A 138 -2.37 14.90 -28.47
N ARG A 139 -1.60 14.06 -27.77
CA ARG A 139 -1.55 12.61 -28.00
C ARG A 139 -2.06 11.84 -26.78
N PRO A 140 -2.61 10.62 -26.97
CA PRO A 140 -2.95 9.73 -25.86
C PRO A 140 -1.67 9.17 -25.20
N PRO A 141 -1.78 8.60 -23.98
CA PRO A 141 -0.70 7.81 -23.39
C PRO A 141 -0.41 6.55 -24.23
N ASP A 142 0.79 6.00 -24.08
CA ASP A 142 1.17 4.70 -24.64
C ASP A 142 0.67 3.53 -23.75
N SER A 143 0.39 3.79 -22.48
CA SER A 143 -0.20 2.84 -21.53
C SER A 143 -0.89 3.56 -20.37
N VAL A 144 -1.97 2.97 -19.84
CA VAL A 144 -2.68 3.45 -18.63
C VAL A 144 -2.57 2.41 -17.54
N TRP A 145 -2.18 2.87 -16.33
CA TRP A 145 -1.97 2.03 -15.18
C TRP A 145 -2.97 2.34 -14.07
N LEU A 146 -3.68 1.32 -13.62
CA LEU A 146 -4.68 1.39 -12.55
C LEU A 146 -4.01 0.99 -11.23
N SER A 147 -3.95 1.88 -10.28
CA SER A 147 -3.22 1.71 -9.03
C SER A 147 -3.81 0.63 -8.10
N THR A 148 -5.06 0.25 -8.30
CA THR A 148 -5.76 -0.75 -7.49
C THR A 148 -6.83 -1.47 -8.31
N ALA A 149 -7.15 -2.71 -7.94
CA ALA A 149 -8.23 -3.47 -8.55
C ALA A 149 -9.61 -2.78 -8.42
N LEU A 150 -9.80 -1.93 -7.42
CA LEU A 150 -11.04 -1.17 -7.26
C LEU A 150 -11.33 -0.20 -8.43
N GLN A 151 -10.33 0.09 -9.25
CA GLN A 151 -10.45 0.89 -10.47
C GLN A 151 -10.74 0.04 -11.73
N ALA A 152 -10.96 -1.27 -11.59
CA ALA A 152 -11.20 -2.17 -12.73
C ALA A 152 -12.39 -1.76 -13.61
N GLY A 153 -13.40 -1.08 -13.05
CA GLY A 153 -14.53 -0.53 -13.81
C GLY A 153 -14.14 0.50 -14.88
N LEU A 154 -12.95 1.09 -14.79
CA LEU A 154 -12.45 2.05 -15.77
C LEU A 154 -11.84 1.37 -17.00
N ALA A 155 -11.37 0.12 -16.85
CA ALA A 155 -10.51 -0.55 -17.82
C ALA A 155 -11.15 -0.68 -19.21
N ARG A 156 -12.43 -1.06 -19.30
CA ARG A 156 -13.14 -1.25 -20.56
C ARG A 156 -13.17 0.03 -21.39
N SER A 157 -13.70 1.13 -20.84
CA SER A 157 -13.78 2.40 -21.54
C SER A 157 -12.41 2.94 -21.93
N LEU A 158 -11.41 2.82 -21.06
CA LEU A 158 -10.04 3.25 -21.36
C LEU A 158 -9.45 2.45 -22.53
N ARG A 159 -9.64 1.13 -22.53
CA ARG A 159 -9.14 0.24 -23.58
C ARG A 159 -9.82 0.48 -24.92
N GLU A 160 -11.16 0.57 -24.95
CA GLU A 160 -11.92 0.76 -26.17
C GLU A 160 -11.66 2.11 -26.84
N GLU A 161 -11.55 3.17 -26.03
CA GLU A 161 -11.42 4.54 -26.51
C GLU A 161 -9.99 4.95 -26.87
N MET A 162 -8.98 4.37 -26.21
CA MET A 162 -7.58 4.73 -26.44
C MET A 162 -6.78 3.66 -27.16
N LYS A 163 -7.24 2.40 -27.13
CA LYS A 163 -6.58 1.24 -27.76
C LYS A 163 -5.12 1.05 -27.30
N VAL A 164 -4.86 1.30 -26.02
CA VAL A 164 -3.57 1.16 -25.37
C VAL A 164 -3.60 0.10 -24.28
N PRO A 165 -2.47 -0.50 -23.92
CA PRO A 165 -2.39 -1.45 -22.82
C PRO A 165 -2.87 -0.86 -21.49
N ILE A 166 -3.72 -1.62 -20.79
CA ILE A 166 -4.20 -1.31 -19.45
C ILE A 166 -3.54 -2.28 -18.46
N VAL A 167 -2.71 -1.75 -17.57
CA VAL A 167 -2.01 -2.49 -16.53
C VAL A 167 -2.64 -2.16 -15.18
N GLY A 168 -3.16 -3.14 -14.46
CA GLY A 168 -3.70 -2.94 -13.12
C GLY A 168 -2.73 -3.41 -12.04
N PHE A 169 -2.76 -2.78 -10.87
CA PHE A 169 -1.98 -3.17 -9.70
C PHE A 169 -2.88 -3.72 -8.60
N LEU A 170 -2.36 -4.68 -7.84
CA LEU A 170 -2.99 -5.24 -6.66
C LEU A 170 -2.25 -4.74 -5.41
N GLN A 171 -3.02 -4.39 -4.34
CA GLN A 171 -2.47 -3.63 -3.21
C GLN A 171 -2.89 -4.11 -1.82
N GLY A 172 -3.73 -5.14 -1.72
CA GLY A 172 -4.31 -5.59 -0.44
C GLY A 172 -5.80 -5.27 -0.35
N GLU A 173 -6.50 -5.34 -1.47
CA GLU A 173 -7.94 -5.09 -1.60
C GLU A 173 -8.80 -6.12 -0.87
N ASP A 174 -8.29 -7.31 -0.63
CA ASP A 174 -8.98 -8.44 -0.03
C ASP A 174 -9.62 -8.10 1.32
N THR A 175 -8.85 -7.52 2.24
CA THR A 175 -9.33 -7.13 3.56
C THR A 175 -10.42 -6.06 3.49
N PHE A 176 -10.27 -5.08 2.59
CA PHE A 176 -11.28 -4.05 2.37
C PHE A 176 -12.57 -4.63 1.82
N LEU A 177 -12.48 -5.46 0.77
CA LEU A 177 -13.64 -6.05 0.10
C LEU A 177 -14.40 -7.01 1.02
N ASP A 178 -13.70 -7.84 1.78
CA ASP A 178 -14.30 -8.76 2.75
C ASP A 178 -15.02 -7.98 3.89
N GLY A 179 -14.55 -6.78 4.22
CA GLY A 179 -15.15 -5.90 5.20
C GLY A 179 -16.45 -5.19 4.76
N LEU A 180 -16.88 -5.33 3.48
CA LEU A 180 -18.09 -4.69 2.95
C LEU A 180 -19.39 -5.46 3.26
N GLY A 181 -19.34 -6.41 4.19
CA GLY A 181 -20.50 -7.10 4.75
C GLY A 181 -21.25 -7.94 3.72
N SER A 182 -22.60 -7.89 3.76
CA SER A 182 -23.44 -8.73 2.89
C SER A 182 -23.30 -8.47 1.39
N ARG A 183 -22.74 -7.33 0.99
CA ARG A 183 -22.49 -6.98 -0.43
C ARG A 183 -21.15 -7.51 -0.95
N ALA A 184 -20.26 -7.98 -0.08
CA ALA A 184 -18.94 -8.46 -0.49
C ALA A 184 -18.98 -9.54 -1.60
N PRO A 185 -19.86 -10.57 -1.55
CA PRO A 185 -19.92 -11.59 -2.62
C PRO A 185 -20.29 -11.02 -4.00
N GLU A 186 -21.22 -10.07 -4.06
CA GLU A 186 -21.60 -9.39 -5.30
C GLU A 186 -20.44 -8.55 -5.84
N ILE A 187 -19.76 -7.81 -4.95
CA ILE A 187 -18.62 -6.98 -5.31
C ILE A 187 -17.47 -7.83 -5.86
N TRP A 188 -17.15 -8.95 -5.22
CA TRP A 188 -16.13 -9.89 -5.69
C TRP A 188 -16.48 -10.46 -7.08
N SER A 189 -17.74 -10.81 -7.31
CA SER A 189 -18.20 -11.32 -8.62
C SER A 189 -18.05 -10.28 -9.71
N LEU A 190 -18.49 -9.04 -9.46
CA LEU A 190 -18.36 -7.93 -10.40
C LEU A 190 -16.90 -7.56 -10.64
N LEU A 191 -16.08 -7.54 -9.59
CA LEU A 191 -14.64 -7.30 -9.70
C LEU A 191 -13.98 -8.33 -10.61
N ALA A 192 -14.27 -9.63 -10.41
CA ALA A 192 -13.73 -10.70 -11.22
C ALA A 192 -14.08 -10.57 -12.71
N GLU A 193 -15.28 -10.08 -13.02
CA GLU A 193 -15.70 -9.77 -14.38
C GLU A 193 -14.92 -8.57 -14.94
N ARG A 194 -14.89 -7.45 -14.22
CA ARG A 194 -14.28 -6.20 -14.68
C ARG A 194 -12.75 -6.26 -14.80
N MET A 195 -12.10 -7.06 -13.98
CA MET A 195 -10.66 -7.26 -14.09
C MET A 195 -10.26 -7.93 -15.42
N LYS A 196 -11.18 -8.61 -16.11
CA LYS A 196 -10.95 -9.18 -17.44
C LYS A 196 -10.82 -8.13 -18.55
N ASP A 197 -11.27 -6.92 -18.30
CA ASP A 197 -11.18 -5.80 -19.25
C ASP A 197 -9.78 -5.17 -19.32
N ALA A 198 -8.92 -5.38 -18.30
CA ALA A 198 -7.50 -5.01 -18.35
C ALA A 198 -6.66 -6.09 -19.02
N ASP A 199 -5.50 -5.71 -19.57
CA ASP A 199 -4.60 -6.66 -20.24
C ASP A 199 -3.85 -7.52 -19.22
N VAL A 200 -3.42 -6.93 -18.11
CA VAL A 200 -2.69 -7.64 -17.04
C VAL A 200 -2.88 -6.96 -15.70
N TRP A 201 -2.84 -7.78 -14.64
CA TRP A 201 -2.79 -7.34 -13.24
C TRP A 201 -1.45 -7.73 -12.62
N VAL A 202 -0.88 -6.83 -11.87
CA VAL A 202 0.42 -7.03 -11.21
C VAL A 202 0.23 -7.12 -9.71
N ALA A 203 0.56 -8.28 -9.15
CA ALA A 203 0.58 -8.50 -7.71
C ALA A 203 1.96 -8.21 -7.14
N PRO A 204 2.06 -7.66 -5.91
CA PRO A 204 3.34 -7.35 -5.28
C PRO A 204 4.07 -8.59 -4.73
N SER A 205 3.40 -9.73 -4.65
CA SER A 205 3.96 -11.00 -4.17
C SER A 205 3.26 -12.20 -4.81
N LYS A 206 3.92 -13.35 -4.82
CA LYS A 206 3.30 -14.64 -5.25
C LYS A 206 2.15 -15.04 -4.33
N TYR A 207 2.33 -14.79 -3.02
CA TYR A 207 1.27 -14.99 -2.04
C TYR A 207 0.00 -14.23 -2.44
N PHE A 208 0.12 -12.92 -2.70
CA PHE A 208 -1.05 -12.09 -2.99
C PHE A 208 -1.64 -12.39 -4.36
N ALA A 209 -0.82 -12.74 -5.36
CA ALA A 209 -1.30 -13.23 -6.66
C ALA A 209 -2.19 -14.47 -6.50
N LYS A 210 -1.74 -15.45 -5.71
CA LYS A 210 -2.49 -16.68 -5.43
C LYS A 210 -3.77 -16.41 -4.64
N LEU A 211 -3.71 -15.54 -3.63
CA LEU A 211 -4.87 -15.14 -2.85
C LEU A 211 -5.95 -14.52 -3.74
N MET A 212 -5.56 -13.53 -4.55
CA MET A 212 -6.48 -12.83 -5.45
C MET A 212 -7.06 -13.77 -6.52
N ALA A 213 -6.25 -14.63 -7.13
CA ALA A 213 -6.74 -15.62 -8.10
C ALA A 213 -7.82 -16.51 -7.48
N ALA A 214 -7.61 -16.99 -6.25
CA ALA A 214 -8.60 -17.80 -5.54
C ALA A 214 -9.89 -17.00 -5.24
N ARG A 215 -9.78 -15.75 -4.79
CA ARG A 215 -10.93 -14.86 -4.51
C ARG A 215 -11.74 -14.53 -5.78
N LEU A 216 -11.04 -14.32 -6.90
CA LEU A 216 -11.63 -14.06 -8.21
C LEU A 216 -12.17 -15.33 -8.88
N ARG A 217 -11.90 -16.51 -8.32
CA ARG A 217 -12.23 -17.83 -8.90
C ARG A 217 -11.65 -18.02 -10.30
N TRP A 218 -10.46 -17.47 -10.53
CA TRP A 218 -9.76 -17.65 -11.79
C TRP A 218 -9.11 -19.04 -11.84
N SER A 219 -9.16 -19.68 -13.02
CA SER A 219 -8.40 -20.89 -13.29
C SER A 219 -6.90 -20.60 -13.35
N ASP A 220 -6.07 -21.64 -13.24
CA ASP A 220 -4.61 -21.50 -13.37
C ASP A 220 -4.24 -20.86 -14.72
N ALA A 221 -4.87 -21.30 -15.81
CA ALA A 221 -4.65 -20.76 -17.16
C ALA A 221 -5.05 -19.26 -17.25
N GLU A 222 -6.12 -18.85 -16.59
CA GLU A 222 -6.56 -17.45 -16.57
C GLU A 222 -5.63 -16.61 -15.70
N THR A 223 -5.19 -17.15 -14.58
CA THR A 223 -4.21 -16.53 -13.69
C THR A 223 -2.87 -16.32 -14.40
N GLU A 224 -2.34 -17.33 -15.04
CA GLU A 224 -1.09 -17.25 -15.80
C GLU A 224 -1.17 -16.23 -16.95
N ARG A 225 -2.30 -16.17 -17.63
CA ARG A 225 -2.50 -15.19 -18.71
C ARG A 225 -2.59 -13.75 -18.20
N ARG A 226 -3.31 -13.51 -17.08
CA ARG A 226 -3.73 -12.16 -16.65
C ARG A 226 -2.96 -11.63 -15.47
N MET A 227 -2.16 -12.44 -14.77
CA MET A 227 -1.46 -11.99 -13.57
C MET A 227 0.05 -12.11 -13.70
N ARG A 228 0.75 -11.12 -13.21
CA ARG A 228 2.21 -11.10 -13.10
C ARG A 228 2.58 -10.73 -11.68
N VAL A 229 3.78 -11.10 -11.27
CA VAL A 229 4.34 -10.68 -9.99
C VAL A 229 5.51 -9.75 -10.26
N ILE A 230 5.38 -8.51 -9.79
CA ILE A 230 6.48 -7.54 -9.72
C ILE A 230 6.50 -7.04 -8.29
N GLN A 231 7.55 -7.34 -7.57
CA GLN A 231 7.70 -6.92 -6.17
C GLN A 231 7.83 -5.41 -6.08
N ASN A 232 7.27 -4.83 -5.01
CA ASN A 232 7.44 -3.41 -4.76
C ASN A 232 8.91 -3.08 -4.46
N GLY A 233 9.33 -1.90 -4.87
CA GLY A 233 10.65 -1.36 -4.60
C GLY A 233 10.58 -0.03 -3.85
N ILE A 234 11.67 0.33 -3.20
CA ILE A 234 11.86 1.59 -2.48
C ILE A 234 13.11 2.33 -2.97
N ALA A 235 13.19 3.61 -2.71
CA ALA A 235 14.36 4.43 -2.94
C ALA A 235 15.45 4.05 -1.93
N LEU A 236 16.39 3.22 -2.36
CA LEU A 236 17.44 2.66 -1.50
C LEU A 236 18.50 3.70 -1.13
N GLU A 237 18.64 4.76 -1.91
CA GLU A 237 19.53 5.88 -1.68
C GLU A 237 19.23 6.67 -0.41
N ASP A 238 18.04 6.55 0.14
CA ASP A 238 17.67 7.18 1.39
C ASP A 238 18.31 6.51 2.60
N PHE A 239 18.74 5.26 2.47
CA PHE A 239 19.23 4.46 3.57
C PHE A 239 20.76 4.41 3.57
N SER A 240 21.36 4.82 4.69
CA SER A 240 22.81 4.75 4.85
C SER A 240 23.33 3.30 4.80
N PRO A 241 24.50 3.07 4.16
CA PRO A 241 25.14 1.76 4.24
C PRO A 241 25.60 1.37 5.64
N GLU A 242 25.79 2.35 6.52
CA GLU A 242 26.18 2.14 7.92
C GLU A 242 25.08 2.72 8.83
N PRO A 243 24.27 1.87 9.49
CA PRO A 243 23.25 2.35 10.42
C PRO A 243 23.91 3.01 11.63
N GLU A 244 23.55 4.26 11.89
CA GLU A 244 23.90 4.94 13.13
C GLU A 244 23.09 4.34 14.27
N ARG A 245 23.74 3.61 15.17
CA ARG A 245 23.14 3.06 16.39
C ARG A 245 23.55 3.91 17.59
N PRO A 246 22.86 5.02 17.89
CA PRO A 246 23.29 6.01 18.88
C PRO A 246 23.05 5.58 20.32
N HIS A 247 22.51 4.38 20.57
CA HIS A 247 22.14 3.96 21.93
C HIS A 247 22.77 2.62 22.32
N SER A 248 23.04 2.52 23.62
CA SER A 248 23.59 1.32 24.26
C SER A 248 22.51 0.27 24.64
N ALA A 249 21.24 0.62 24.55
CA ALA A 249 20.11 -0.22 24.96
C ALA A 249 19.51 -0.96 23.77
N PRO A 250 19.34 -2.29 23.81
CA PRO A 250 18.68 -3.04 22.75
C PRO A 250 17.29 -2.51 22.46
N THR A 251 17.01 -2.22 21.18
CA THR A 251 15.78 -1.54 20.77
C THR A 251 15.03 -2.32 19.69
N ILE A 252 13.82 -2.74 20.03
CA ILE A 252 12.86 -3.30 19.07
C ILE A 252 12.12 -2.14 18.39
N GLY A 253 12.00 -2.18 17.06
CA GLY A 253 11.25 -1.21 16.28
C GLY A 253 9.99 -1.75 15.66
N TYR A 254 8.99 -0.88 15.50
CA TYR A 254 7.77 -1.10 14.73
C TYR A 254 7.55 0.10 13.80
N LEU A 255 7.15 -0.16 12.55
CA LEU A 255 6.78 0.89 11.60
C LEU A 255 5.60 0.42 10.74
N ALA A 256 4.40 0.82 11.08
CA ALA A 256 3.19 0.65 10.27
C ALA A 256 2.07 1.54 10.83
N ARG A 257 0.89 1.57 10.18
CA ARG A 257 -0.27 2.24 10.74
C ARG A 257 -0.63 1.64 12.10
N PHE A 258 -1.02 2.49 13.06
CA PHE A 258 -1.38 2.09 14.43
C PHE A 258 -2.80 1.50 14.51
N VAL A 259 -2.98 0.34 13.87
CA VAL A 259 -4.25 -0.41 13.85
C VAL A 259 -4.03 -1.88 14.24
N PRO A 260 -5.07 -2.57 14.79
CA PRO A 260 -4.92 -3.97 15.22
C PRO A 260 -4.34 -4.89 14.15
N GLY A 261 -4.84 -4.83 12.91
CA GLY A 261 -4.44 -5.71 11.81
C GLY A 261 -2.95 -5.63 11.43
N LYS A 262 -2.21 -4.59 11.84
CA LYS A 262 -0.76 -4.45 11.65
C LYS A 262 0.06 -5.03 12.81
N GLY A 263 -0.60 -5.63 13.82
CA GLY A 263 0.03 -6.42 14.86
C GLY A 263 0.75 -5.65 15.95
N ILE A 264 0.55 -4.33 16.07
CA ILE A 264 1.19 -3.53 17.13
C ILE A 264 0.80 -4.02 18.53
N GLY A 265 -0.46 -4.50 18.73
CA GLY A 265 -0.90 -5.08 19.98
C GLY A 265 -0.12 -6.35 20.34
N VAL A 266 0.06 -7.24 19.38
CA VAL A 266 0.85 -8.47 19.53
C VAL A 266 2.31 -8.16 19.90
N LEU A 267 2.90 -7.12 19.27
CA LEU A 267 4.27 -6.71 19.58
C LEU A 267 4.38 -6.12 20.98
N VAL A 268 3.41 -5.33 21.42
CA VAL A 268 3.34 -4.81 22.80
C VAL A 268 3.26 -5.95 23.80
N ASP A 269 2.45 -6.99 23.53
CA ASP A 269 2.36 -8.17 24.41
C ASP A 269 3.67 -8.95 24.43
N ALA A 270 4.31 -9.17 23.28
CA ALA A 270 5.61 -9.81 23.20
C ALA A 270 6.67 -9.02 23.97
N PHE A 271 6.65 -7.69 23.88
CA PHE A 271 7.54 -6.81 24.66
C PHE A 271 7.32 -6.95 26.17
N MET A 272 6.07 -6.94 26.64
CA MET A 272 5.77 -7.16 28.07
C MET A 272 6.23 -8.54 28.57
N ILE A 273 6.10 -9.59 27.73
CA ILE A 273 6.65 -10.94 28.04
C ILE A 273 8.17 -10.87 28.21
N LEU A 274 8.88 -10.21 27.28
CA LEU A 274 10.35 -10.05 27.36
C LEU A 274 10.77 -9.26 28.60
N LYS A 275 10.07 -8.18 28.93
CA LYS A 275 10.34 -7.40 30.16
C LYS A 275 10.14 -8.23 31.42
N LYS A 276 9.08 -9.05 31.47
CA LYS A 276 8.83 -9.97 32.60
C LYS A 276 9.90 -11.04 32.72
N ARG A 277 10.42 -11.56 31.61
CA ARG A 277 11.55 -12.53 31.61
C ARG A 277 12.86 -11.90 32.08
N ASN A 278 13.02 -10.59 31.86
CA ASN A 278 14.22 -9.81 32.23
C ASN A 278 15.54 -10.42 31.73
N THR A 279 15.54 -11.03 30.55
CA THR A 279 16.71 -11.70 29.96
C THR A 279 17.57 -10.78 29.08
N ILE A 280 17.03 -9.59 28.75
CA ILE A 280 17.68 -8.56 27.92
C ILE A 280 17.66 -7.24 28.69
N ALA A 281 18.83 -6.85 29.19
CA ALA A 281 18.99 -5.66 30.03
C ALA A 281 18.68 -4.38 29.22
N GLY A 282 17.89 -3.48 29.79
CA GLY A 282 17.58 -2.16 29.20
C GLY A 282 16.75 -2.21 27.94
N LEU A 283 16.09 -3.33 27.63
CA LEU A 283 15.28 -3.50 26.41
C LEU A 283 14.24 -2.38 26.24
N ARG A 284 14.18 -1.78 25.05
CA ARG A 284 13.27 -0.72 24.65
C ARG A 284 12.42 -1.13 23.46
N LEU A 285 11.24 -0.50 23.36
CA LEU A 285 10.33 -0.61 22.20
C LEU A 285 10.06 0.78 21.63
N ARG A 286 10.28 0.96 20.34
CA ARG A 286 9.96 2.21 19.63
C ARG A 286 8.97 1.90 18.50
N CYS A 287 7.84 2.61 18.48
CA CYS A 287 6.78 2.42 17.51
C CYS A 287 6.58 3.71 16.71
N ALA A 288 6.84 3.69 15.42
CA ALA A 288 6.55 4.78 14.51
C ALA A 288 5.47 4.37 13.49
N GLY A 289 4.78 5.35 12.90
CA GLY A 289 3.83 5.06 11.84
C GLY A 289 2.69 6.05 11.72
N SER A 290 1.80 5.81 10.75
CA SER A 290 0.64 6.68 10.54
C SER A 290 -0.45 6.41 11.57
N MET A 291 -1.04 7.48 12.07
CA MET A 291 -2.16 7.47 13.01
C MET A 291 -3.19 8.52 12.57
N ALA A 292 -4.38 8.07 12.24
CA ALA A 292 -5.54 8.95 12.06
C ALA A 292 -6.24 9.20 13.41
N ASP A 293 -7.10 10.23 13.48
CA ASP A 293 -7.81 10.58 14.72
C ASP A 293 -8.59 9.38 15.30
N GLY A 294 -9.17 8.53 14.45
CA GLY A 294 -9.88 7.33 14.87
C GLY A 294 -9.00 6.24 15.48
N ASP A 295 -7.69 6.24 15.18
CA ASP A 295 -6.75 5.24 15.66
C ASP A 295 -6.23 5.57 17.08
N ALA A 296 -6.32 6.84 17.52
CA ALA A 296 -5.78 7.33 18.78
C ALA A 296 -6.31 6.54 20.00
N ARG A 297 -7.62 6.23 20.01
CA ARG A 297 -8.23 5.46 21.10
C ARG A 297 -7.58 4.07 21.27
N TYR A 298 -7.23 3.42 20.17
CA TYR A 298 -6.55 2.13 20.22
C TYR A 298 -5.15 2.26 20.81
N VAL A 299 -4.39 3.27 20.42
CA VAL A 299 -3.05 3.55 20.98
C VAL A 299 -3.12 3.81 22.48
N GLU A 300 -4.15 4.55 22.97
CA GLU A 300 -4.35 4.76 24.39
C GLU A 300 -4.62 3.45 25.16
N THR A 301 -5.32 2.48 24.56
CA THR A 301 -5.49 1.15 25.20
C THR A 301 -4.14 0.42 25.34
N LEU A 302 -3.22 0.56 24.36
CA LEU A 302 -1.90 -0.03 24.44
C LEU A 302 -1.04 0.66 25.52
N ARG A 303 -1.10 1.99 25.62
CA ARG A 303 -0.43 2.76 26.68
C ARG A 303 -0.90 2.35 28.07
N ALA A 304 -2.21 2.19 28.25
CA ALA A 304 -2.76 1.74 29.52
C ALA A 304 -2.29 0.33 29.93
N ARG A 305 -2.19 -0.61 28.94
CA ARG A 305 -1.66 -1.96 29.18
C ARG A 305 -0.20 -1.92 29.59
N LEU A 306 0.64 -1.12 28.92
CA LEU A 306 2.06 -0.92 29.25
C LEU A 306 2.24 -0.30 30.65
N ALA A 307 1.40 0.67 31.00
CA ALA A 307 1.44 1.29 32.33
C ALA A 307 1.06 0.26 33.44
N ALA A 308 0.04 -0.57 33.22
CA ALA A 308 -0.36 -1.61 34.13
C ALA A 308 0.72 -2.69 34.33
N ALA A 309 1.61 -2.88 33.34
CA ALA A 309 2.73 -3.82 33.38
C ALA A 309 4.06 -3.16 33.81
N ASP A 310 4.04 -1.90 34.27
CA ASP A 310 5.23 -1.10 34.64
C ASP A 310 6.31 -1.03 33.53
N CYS A 311 5.86 -1.00 32.28
CA CYS A 311 6.73 -0.94 31.08
C CYS A 311 6.65 0.37 30.30
N ALA A 312 5.82 1.31 30.73
CA ALA A 312 5.51 2.54 29.97
C ALA A 312 6.77 3.42 29.71
N GLY A 313 7.71 3.45 30.65
CA GLY A 313 8.96 4.21 30.53
C GLY A 313 9.95 3.68 29.47
N ASP A 314 9.75 2.45 29.02
CA ASP A 314 10.62 1.79 28.04
C ASP A 314 10.02 1.77 26.63
N VAL A 315 8.84 2.40 26.42
CA VAL A 315 8.13 2.40 25.15
C VAL A 315 7.88 3.82 24.63
N GLU A 316 8.21 4.05 23.38
CA GLU A 316 7.98 5.32 22.68
C GLU A 316 7.03 5.12 21.50
N PHE A 317 5.99 5.99 21.37
CA PHE A 317 5.09 6.05 20.22
C PHE A 317 5.31 7.35 19.47
N LEU A 318 5.66 7.25 18.19
CA LEU A 318 6.01 8.33 17.26
C LEU A 318 5.01 8.36 16.10
N PRO A 319 3.84 8.98 16.28
CA PRO A 319 2.84 9.04 15.20
C PRO A 319 3.24 10.06 14.13
N ASN A 320 2.95 9.72 12.86
CA ASN A 320 3.03 10.62 11.70
C ASN A 320 4.42 11.25 11.49
N VAL A 321 5.47 10.46 11.65
CA VAL A 321 6.86 10.88 11.41
C VAL A 321 7.08 11.29 9.94
N SER A 322 7.95 12.26 9.70
CA SER A 322 8.41 12.64 8.36
C SER A 322 9.29 11.54 7.74
N ARG A 323 9.59 11.67 6.43
CA ARG A 323 10.47 10.74 5.72
C ARG A 323 11.86 10.69 6.35
N GLU A 324 12.45 11.82 6.68
CA GLU A 324 13.76 11.92 7.30
C GLU A 324 13.77 11.33 8.70
N GLU A 325 12.71 11.58 9.49
CA GLU A 325 12.54 10.97 10.81
C GLU A 325 12.37 9.46 10.73
N LYS A 326 11.63 8.97 9.72
CA LYS A 326 11.46 7.53 9.46
C LYS A 326 12.80 6.85 9.17
N VAL A 327 13.64 7.43 8.32
CA VAL A 327 14.95 6.87 7.98
C VAL A 327 15.86 6.84 9.22
N ARG A 328 15.94 7.94 9.99
CA ARG A 328 16.70 7.99 11.25
C ARG A 328 16.15 7.00 12.28
N PHE A 329 14.83 6.91 12.39
CA PHE A 329 14.17 5.94 13.25
C PHE A 329 14.61 4.50 12.92
N LEU A 330 14.50 4.09 11.65
CA LEU A 330 14.90 2.74 11.22
C LEU A 330 16.39 2.49 11.48
N GLY A 331 17.28 3.43 11.16
CA GLY A 331 18.73 3.30 11.43
C GLY A 331 19.08 3.19 12.92
N SER A 332 18.17 3.58 13.82
CA SER A 332 18.37 3.51 15.26
C SER A 332 17.91 2.19 15.90
N LEU A 333 17.43 1.22 15.16
CA LEU A 333 16.88 -0.02 15.68
C LEU A 333 17.91 -1.17 15.68
N ASP A 334 17.79 -2.09 16.61
CA ASP A 334 18.56 -3.34 16.61
C ASP A 334 17.81 -4.46 15.90
N VAL A 335 16.49 -4.51 16.05
CA VAL A 335 15.61 -5.48 15.39
C VAL A 335 14.27 -4.84 15.07
N PHE A 336 13.65 -5.25 13.98
CA PHE A 336 12.37 -4.74 13.54
C PHE A 336 11.30 -5.83 13.52
N SER A 337 10.08 -5.52 13.99
CA SER A 337 8.92 -6.37 13.81
C SER A 337 7.64 -5.57 13.64
N ALA A 338 6.86 -5.92 12.63
CA ALA A 338 5.46 -5.50 12.47
C ALA A 338 4.66 -6.77 12.17
N PRO A 339 4.29 -7.54 13.20
CA PRO A 339 3.74 -8.89 13.07
C PRO A 339 2.25 -8.81 12.68
N ALA A 340 1.95 -8.46 11.44
CA ALA A 340 0.59 -8.33 10.94
C ALA A 340 -0.27 -9.54 11.32
N THR A 341 -1.49 -9.28 11.80
CA THR A 341 -2.48 -10.30 12.18
C THR A 341 -3.55 -10.50 11.11
N ALA A 342 -3.55 -9.63 10.10
CA ALA A 342 -4.38 -9.74 8.90
C ALA A 342 -3.51 -9.92 7.65
N SER A 343 -4.13 -10.29 6.52
CA SER A 343 -3.46 -10.46 5.24
C SER A 343 -2.55 -9.28 4.90
N GLU A 344 -1.30 -9.57 4.61
CA GLU A 344 -0.31 -8.58 4.17
C GLU A 344 0.15 -8.91 2.75
N ALA A 345 -0.24 -8.05 1.81
CA ALA A 345 0.05 -8.27 0.39
C ALA A 345 1.54 -8.17 0.07
N PHE A 346 2.30 -7.35 0.82
CA PHE A 346 3.73 -7.18 0.65
C PHE A 346 4.43 -6.75 1.94
N GLY A 347 4.18 -5.55 2.48
CA GLY A 347 4.87 -5.03 3.66
C GLY A 347 6.07 -4.15 3.31
N LEU A 348 5.84 -2.97 2.73
CA LEU A 348 6.89 -1.98 2.41
C LEU A 348 7.78 -1.65 3.61
N TYR A 349 7.21 -1.55 4.78
CA TYR A 349 7.93 -1.29 6.04
C TYR A 349 8.98 -2.34 6.39
N VAL A 350 8.80 -3.59 5.93
CA VAL A 350 9.78 -4.65 6.13
C VAL A 350 11.01 -4.40 5.26
N ILE A 351 10.81 -4.09 3.97
CA ILE A 351 11.93 -3.81 3.07
C ILE A 351 12.63 -2.48 3.41
N GLU A 352 11.92 -1.51 3.98
CA GLU A 352 12.51 -0.26 4.51
C GLU A 352 13.44 -0.57 5.71
N ALA A 353 13.01 -1.41 6.65
CA ALA A 353 13.86 -1.86 7.76
C ALA A 353 15.07 -2.65 7.25
N MET A 354 14.86 -3.56 6.31
CA MET A 354 15.94 -4.31 5.67
C MET A 354 16.96 -3.41 4.98
N ALA A 355 16.50 -2.39 4.24
CA ALA A 355 17.36 -1.41 3.57
C ALA A 355 18.20 -0.60 4.56
N ALA A 356 17.66 -0.33 5.76
CA ALA A 356 18.38 0.31 6.86
C ALA A 356 19.37 -0.64 7.58
N GLY A 357 19.55 -1.87 7.11
CA GLY A 357 20.43 -2.85 7.71
C GLY A 357 19.91 -3.42 9.05
N VAL A 358 18.60 -3.36 9.27
CA VAL A 358 17.94 -3.87 10.48
C VAL A 358 17.38 -5.26 10.20
N PRO A 359 17.79 -6.27 10.97
CA PRO A 359 17.22 -7.61 10.85
C PRO A 359 15.74 -7.60 11.24
N VAL A 360 14.94 -8.44 10.59
CA VAL A 360 13.49 -8.44 10.78
C VAL A 360 13.01 -9.74 11.42
N VAL A 361 12.04 -9.64 12.33
CA VAL A 361 11.35 -10.79 12.94
C VAL A 361 9.88 -10.73 12.55
N GLN A 362 9.43 -11.63 11.67
CA GLN A 362 8.09 -11.58 11.07
C GLN A 362 7.39 -12.94 11.16
N PRO A 363 6.05 -12.98 11.16
CA PRO A 363 5.34 -14.27 11.11
C PRO A 363 5.61 -15.01 9.79
N ARG A 364 5.70 -16.32 9.84
CA ARG A 364 5.76 -17.20 8.66
C ARG A 364 4.41 -17.30 7.97
N ALA A 365 3.89 -16.17 7.58
CA ALA A 365 2.57 -16.02 6.99
C ALA A 365 2.59 -14.90 5.93
N TRP A 366 1.56 -14.85 5.12
CA TRP A 366 1.34 -13.82 4.11
C TRP A 366 2.49 -13.72 3.11
N ALA A 367 2.91 -12.49 2.75
CA ALA A 367 4.04 -12.27 1.86
C ALA A 367 5.42 -12.29 2.57
N PHE A 368 5.48 -12.33 3.90
CA PHE A 368 6.75 -12.22 4.64
C PHE A 368 7.78 -13.29 4.29
N PRO A 369 7.42 -14.60 4.08
CA PRO A 369 8.42 -15.60 3.66
C PRO A 369 9.12 -15.26 2.33
N GLU A 370 8.40 -14.63 1.39
CA GLU A 370 8.98 -14.23 0.10
C GLU A 370 9.93 -13.03 0.22
N ILE A 371 9.69 -12.15 1.21
CA ILE A 371 10.43 -10.91 1.39
C ILE A 371 11.66 -11.12 2.25
N VAL A 372 11.50 -11.76 3.41
CA VAL A 372 12.57 -11.95 4.39
C VAL A 372 13.56 -13.03 3.95
N GLY A 373 13.07 -14.09 3.29
CA GLY A 373 13.91 -15.23 2.95
C GLY A 373 14.49 -15.91 4.19
N GLU A 374 15.63 -16.59 4.03
CA GLU A 374 16.24 -17.40 5.11
C GLU A 374 17.31 -16.66 5.90
N ARG A 375 17.88 -15.57 5.38
CA ARG A 375 19.07 -14.92 5.94
C ARG A 375 18.84 -13.52 6.50
N ALA A 376 17.79 -12.83 6.06
CA ALA A 376 17.56 -11.43 6.41
C ALA A 376 16.90 -11.21 7.77
N GLY A 377 16.57 -12.28 8.49
CA GLY A 377 15.89 -12.20 9.79
C GLY A 377 15.38 -13.55 10.25
N VAL A 378 14.36 -13.51 11.11
CA VAL A 378 13.71 -14.69 11.68
C VAL A 378 12.23 -14.72 11.26
N LEU A 379 11.78 -15.87 10.78
CA LEU A 379 10.37 -16.16 10.53
C LEU A 379 9.86 -17.09 11.64
N PHE A 380 8.96 -16.60 12.48
CA PHE A 380 8.32 -17.39 13.53
C PHE A 380 6.96 -17.92 13.11
N ASP A 381 6.55 -19.06 13.61
CA ASP A 381 5.22 -19.62 13.35
C ASP A 381 4.20 -18.95 14.31
N PRO A 382 3.18 -18.25 13.77
CA PRO A 382 2.21 -17.59 14.63
C PRO A 382 1.38 -18.62 15.40
N GLY A 383 1.02 -18.28 16.65
CA GLY A 383 0.14 -19.08 17.47
C GLY A 383 -1.29 -19.15 16.95
N LYS A 384 -2.11 -19.98 17.58
CA LYS A 384 -3.53 -20.12 17.21
C LYS A 384 -4.39 -18.89 17.56
N ASN A 385 -3.89 -18.03 18.45
CA ASN A 385 -4.52 -16.79 18.89
C ASN A 385 -3.45 -15.72 19.11
N GLU A 386 -3.85 -14.51 19.46
CA GLU A 386 -2.93 -13.39 19.65
C GLU A 386 -1.93 -13.65 20.78
N ASP A 387 -2.35 -14.24 21.91
CA ASP A 387 -1.45 -14.57 23.03
C ASP A 387 -0.35 -15.57 22.63
N GLY A 388 -0.74 -16.64 21.92
CA GLY A 388 0.21 -17.62 21.39
C GLY A 388 1.17 -17.01 20.36
N THR A 389 0.67 -16.08 19.55
CA THR A 389 1.47 -15.34 18.58
C THR A 389 2.46 -14.39 19.27
N ALA A 390 2.02 -13.70 20.33
CA ALA A 390 2.88 -12.83 21.13
C ALA A 390 3.99 -13.61 21.83
N LEU A 391 3.68 -14.81 22.35
CA LEU A 391 4.67 -15.68 22.96
C LEU A 391 5.72 -16.15 21.94
N ALA A 392 5.29 -16.64 20.77
CA ALA A 392 6.20 -17.09 19.71
C ALA A 392 7.08 -15.93 19.18
N LEU A 393 6.50 -14.73 19.07
CA LEU A 393 7.27 -13.53 18.71
C LEU A 393 8.28 -13.16 19.78
N ALA A 394 7.91 -13.24 21.07
CA ALA A 394 8.83 -12.96 22.16
C ALA A 394 10.02 -13.94 22.16
N ASP A 395 9.76 -15.24 21.92
CA ASP A 395 10.81 -16.26 21.82
C ASP A 395 11.79 -15.96 20.67
N ALA A 396 11.25 -15.61 19.48
CA ALA A 396 12.06 -15.27 18.30
C ALA A 396 12.88 -13.98 18.48
N LEU A 397 12.28 -12.96 19.10
CA LEU A 397 12.98 -11.70 19.43
C LEU A 397 14.08 -11.94 20.48
N GLU A 398 13.80 -12.74 21.51
CA GLU A 398 14.78 -13.07 22.54
C GLU A 398 15.98 -13.81 21.94
N GLU A 399 15.72 -14.81 21.11
CA GLU A 399 16.76 -15.63 20.46
C GLU A 399 17.73 -14.74 19.65
N ILE A 400 17.22 -13.85 18.78
CA ILE A 400 18.09 -13.03 17.94
C ILE A 400 18.79 -11.91 18.71
N LEU A 401 18.12 -11.29 19.70
CA LEU A 401 18.71 -10.21 20.51
C LEU A 401 19.81 -10.71 21.46
N ARG A 402 19.79 -11.98 21.85
CA ARG A 402 20.83 -12.60 22.68
C ARG A 402 22.06 -13.04 21.90
N ASP A 403 22.04 -12.99 20.60
CA ASP A 403 23.16 -13.31 19.70
C ASP A 403 23.58 -12.10 18.86
N PRO A 404 24.45 -11.21 19.36
CA PRO A 404 24.88 -10.02 18.62
C PRO A 404 25.61 -10.32 17.30
N ALA A 405 26.22 -11.49 17.16
CA ALA A 405 26.89 -11.88 15.92
C ALA A 405 25.86 -12.22 14.85
N ARG A 406 24.87 -13.03 15.20
CA ARG A 406 23.74 -13.36 14.32
C ARG A 406 22.91 -12.11 13.97
N LEU A 407 22.66 -11.24 14.95
CA LEU A 407 21.94 -9.98 14.75
C LEU A 407 22.60 -9.12 13.65
N ARG A 408 23.92 -8.92 13.72
CA ARG A 408 24.69 -8.19 12.72
C ARG A 408 24.71 -8.89 11.36
N ALA A 409 24.90 -10.20 11.34
CA ALA A 409 24.91 -10.98 10.10
C ALA A 409 23.56 -10.91 9.38
N CYS A 410 22.45 -11.05 10.12
CA CYS A 410 21.09 -10.91 9.56
C CYS A 410 20.84 -9.48 9.04
N GLY A 411 21.29 -8.45 9.76
CA GLY A 411 21.16 -7.06 9.32
C GLY A 411 21.91 -6.78 8.01
N ALA A 412 23.14 -7.25 7.89
CA ALA A 412 23.92 -7.13 6.65
C ALA A 412 23.24 -7.89 5.48
N ALA A 413 22.80 -9.13 5.72
CA ALA A 413 22.08 -9.91 4.71
C ALA A 413 20.73 -9.28 4.33
N ALA A 414 20.03 -8.64 5.27
CA ALA A 414 18.79 -7.90 5.02
C ALA A 414 19.05 -6.73 4.07
N GLN A 415 20.09 -5.95 4.32
CA GLN A 415 20.45 -4.81 3.48
C GLN A 415 20.88 -5.25 2.05
N GLU A 416 21.68 -6.32 1.97
CA GLU A 416 22.07 -6.90 0.68
C GLU A 416 20.84 -7.35 -0.12
N LEU A 417 19.95 -8.12 0.51
CA LEU A 417 18.72 -8.60 -0.12
C LEU A 417 17.80 -7.46 -0.57
N ALA A 418 17.70 -6.39 0.22
CA ALA A 418 16.92 -5.21 -0.16
C ALA A 418 17.50 -4.54 -1.41
N ARG A 419 18.83 -4.40 -1.50
CA ARG A 419 19.50 -3.83 -2.67
C ARG A 419 19.35 -4.69 -3.93
N GLU A 420 19.42 -6.01 -3.79
CA GLU A 420 19.30 -6.94 -4.91
C GLU A 420 17.89 -6.96 -5.50
N LYS A 421 16.84 -6.97 -4.64
CA LYS A 421 15.47 -7.30 -5.07
C LYS A 421 14.48 -6.16 -5.00
N PHE A 422 14.68 -5.18 -4.12
CA PHE A 422 13.64 -4.22 -3.77
C PHE A 422 14.00 -2.77 -4.13
N SER A 423 14.81 -2.59 -5.19
CA SER A 423 15.12 -1.24 -5.68
C SER A 423 13.92 -0.66 -6.45
N LEU A 424 13.62 0.62 -6.20
CA LEU A 424 12.62 1.38 -6.95
C LEU A 424 12.94 1.40 -8.45
N ARG A 425 14.23 1.51 -8.80
CA ARG A 425 14.70 1.47 -10.18
C ARG A 425 14.35 0.15 -10.87
N GLY A 426 14.62 -0.98 -10.22
CA GLY A 426 14.30 -2.31 -10.74
C GLY A 426 12.80 -2.52 -10.93
N MET A 427 12.00 -2.08 -9.95
CA MET A 427 10.55 -2.10 -10.04
C MET A 427 10.05 -1.30 -11.24
N ALA A 428 10.47 -0.04 -11.39
CA ALA A 428 10.05 0.83 -12.49
C ALA A 428 10.44 0.25 -13.86
N SER A 429 11.67 -0.28 -14.00
CA SER A 429 12.13 -0.93 -15.23
C SER A 429 11.27 -2.15 -15.57
N SER A 430 10.90 -2.98 -14.58
CA SER A 430 10.07 -4.16 -14.79
C SER A 430 8.65 -3.78 -15.27
N PHE A 431 8.06 -2.73 -14.70
CA PHE A 431 6.77 -2.21 -15.15
C PHE A 431 6.82 -1.62 -16.55
N ALA A 432 7.86 -0.85 -16.86
CA ALA A 432 8.05 -0.26 -18.18
C ALA A 432 8.25 -1.35 -19.27
N GLN A 433 9.03 -2.39 -18.99
CA GLN A 433 9.21 -3.54 -19.88
C GLN A 433 7.90 -4.31 -20.09
N LEU A 434 7.12 -4.54 -19.03
CA LEU A 434 5.82 -5.19 -19.14
C LEU A 434 4.89 -4.39 -20.06
N ALA A 435 4.73 -3.09 -19.83
CA ALA A 435 3.89 -2.22 -20.65
C ALA A 435 4.34 -2.19 -22.12
N ALA A 436 5.65 -2.11 -22.39
CA ALA A 436 6.21 -2.14 -23.74
C ALA A 436 5.91 -3.47 -24.44
N SER A 437 6.02 -4.60 -23.74
CA SER A 437 5.72 -5.93 -24.29
C SER A 437 4.27 -6.07 -24.69
N LEU A 438 3.35 -5.55 -23.88
CA LEU A 438 1.91 -5.55 -24.17
C LEU A 438 1.58 -4.66 -25.38
N GLY A 439 2.20 -3.49 -25.47
CA GLY A 439 2.05 -2.60 -26.62
C GLY A 439 2.50 -3.25 -27.94
N ALA A 440 3.64 -3.95 -27.92
CA ALA A 440 4.15 -4.67 -29.09
C ALA A 440 3.23 -5.83 -29.53
N GLN A 441 2.59 -6.53 -28.56
CA GLN A 441 1.61 -7.58 -28.86
C GLN A 441 0.32 -7.00 -29.46
N ALA A 442 -0.15 -5.87 -28.94
CA ALA A 442 -1.35 -5.21 -29.46
C ALA A 442 -1.17 -4.78 -30.94
N VAL A 443 0.00 -4.25 -31.29
CA VAL A 443 0.33 -3.89 -32.67
C VAL A 443 0.36 -5.13 -33.58
N LYS A 444 0.98 -6.22 -33.17
CA LYS A 444 1.02 -7.46 -33.95
C LYS A 444 -0.37 -8.05 -34.23
N ASN A 445 -1.27 -7.95 -33.25
CA ASN A 445 -2.64 -8.48 -33.37
C ASN A 445 -3.57 -7.54 -34.19
N SER A 446 -3.13 -6.34 -34.52
CA SER A 446 -3.87 -5.34 -35.32
C SER A 446 -3.58 -5.41 -36.83
N PHE A 447 -2.55 -6.15 -37.20
CA PHE A 447 -2.24 -6.45 -38.60
C PHE A 447 -2.49 -7.95 -38.83
N PRO A 448 -3.48 -8.29 -39.70
CA PRO A 448 -3.78 -9.67 -40.06
C PRO A 448 -2.66 -10.31 -40.89
#